data_1d5cc498117801a9f9d3edc342f3fdfa
#
_entry.id   1d5cc498117801a9f9d3edc342f3fdfa
#
_cell.length_a   1.000
_cell.length_b   1.000
_cell.length_c   1.000
_cell.angle_alpha   90.00
_cell.angle_beta   90.00
_cell.angle_gamma   90.00
#
_symmetry.space_group_name_H-M   'P 1'
#
loop_
_entity.id
_entity.type
_entity.pdbx_description
1 polymer ?
#
loop_
_entity_poly.entity_id
_entity_poly.type
_entity_poly.pdbx_seq_one_letter_code
_entity_poly.pdbx_strand_id
1 'polypeptide(L)'
;MKTNIEATRENHQTPSTTSKRAGAPRVANLGAPDLTQRPPRSPRSRLGGYALLPRMLDKGRATLAGTNGEYHFNCPVDQHILSFIGIEPEKLLAELKKGKGDGEILEWIQANAKHKHEPWETQQWSDYMDRRGPDSDAETLQFFAEYVAKLSKTREDIKTWADVLELDDFVSFGGKA
;
A
#
# COMPACT_ATOMS: atom_id res chain seq x y z
N MET A 1 -53.07 -18.05 -57.68
CA MET A 1 -52.93 -19.40 -57.21
C MET A 1 -52.11 -19.34 -55.93
N LYS A 2 -52.71 -19.90 -54.88
CA LYS A 2 -52.22 -19.91 -53.51
C LYS A 2 -51.07 -20.88 -53.36
N THR A 3 -50.10 -20.63 -52.51
CA THR A 3 -49.63 -21.61 -51.53
C THR A 3 -48.84 -20.93 -50.37
N ASN A 4 -49.41 -21.12 -49.20
CA ASN A 4 -48.80 -20.88 -47.89
C ASN A 4 -47.63 -21.86 -47.64
N ILE A 5 -46.56 -21.38 -47.00
CA ILE A 5 -45.68 -22.23 -46.25
C ILE A 5 -45.37 -21.51 -44.94
N GLU A 6 -45.93 -21.99 -43.86
CA GLU A 6 -45.57 -21.71 -42.47
C GLU A 6 -44.14 -22.19 -42.22
N ALA A 7 -43.29 -21.33 -41.67
CA ALA A 7 -42.00 -21.74 -41.15
C ALA A 7 -42.02 -21.55 -39.62
N THR A 8 -42.01 -22.66 -38.94
CA THR A 8 -41.93 -22.87 -37.51
C THR A 8 -40.65 -22.21 -36.94
N ARG A 9 -40.84 -21.29 -36.01
CA ARG A 9 -39.70 -20.72 -35.23
C ARG A 9 -39.37 -21.67 -34.10
N GLU A 10 -38.28 -22.41 -34.25
CA GLU A 10 -37.64 -23.10 -33.13
C GLU A 10 -36.89 -22.12 -32.25
N ASN A 11 -37.30 -22.07 -31.00
CA ASN A 11 -36.77 -21.25 -29.93
C ASN A 11 -35.54 -21.98 -29.33
N HIS A 12 -34.34 -21.64 -29.81
CA HIS A 12 -33.08 -22.13 -29.18
C HIS A 12 -32.71 -21.26 -27.99
N GLN A 13 -33.18 -21.61 -26.81
CA GLN A 13 -32.69 -21.13 -25.55
C GLN A 13 -31.33 -21.74 -25.27
N THR A 14 -30.25 -20.99 -25.43
CA THR A 14 -28.92 -21.33 -24.91
C THR A 14 -28.91 -21.13 -23.38
N PRO A 15 -28.50 -22.12 -22.58
CA PRO A 15 -28.36 -21.91 -21.15
C PRO A 15 -27.12 -21.02 -20.86
N SER A 16 -27.37 -19.87 -20.25
CA SER A 16 -26.35 -18.99 -19.68
C SER A 16 -25.68 -19.71 -18.50
N THR A 17 -24.50 -20.28 -18.74
CA THR A 17 -23.62 -20.79 -17.68
C THR A 17 -22.93 -19.60 -17.02
N THR A 18 -23.53 -19.09 -15.94
CA THR A 18 -22.87 -18.18 -15.01
C THR A 18 -21.78 -18.97 -14.28
N SER A 19 -20.58 -18.94 -14.82
CA SER A 19 -19.39 -19.47 -14.13
C SER A 19 -19.14 -18.59 -12.89
N LYS A 20 -19.56 -19.06 -11.73
CA LYS A 20 -19.09 -18.55 -10.44
C LYS A 20 -17.59 -18.79 -10.39
N ARG A 21 -16.79 -17.74 -10.64
CA ARG A 21 -15.37 -17.75 -10.30
C ARG A 21 -15.28 -18.04 -8.79
N ALA A 22 -14.88 -19.23 -8.45
CA ALA A 22 -14.49 -19.58 -7.09
C ALA A 22 -13.37 -18.64 -6.70
N GLY A 23 -13.62 -17.75 -5.74
CA GLY A 23 -12.60 -16.88 -5.20
C GLY A 23 -11.45 -17.74 -4.69
N ALA A 24 -10.22 -17.38 -5.02
CA ALA A 24 -9.04 -18.01 -4.45
C ALA A 24 -9.19 -18.03 -2.92
N PRO A 25 -8.77 -19.11 -2.24
CA PRO A 25 -8.91 -19.20 -0.79
C PRO A 25 -8.20 -18.00 -0.16
N ARG A 26 -8.97 -17.17 0.56
CA ARG A 26 -8.40 -16.09 1.37
C ARG A 26 -7.50 -16.75 2.40
N VAL A 27 -6.21 -16.54 2.29
CA VAL A 27 -5.27 -16.88 3.35
C VAL A 27 -5.68 -16.03 4.54
N ALA A 28 -6.22 -16.65 5.58
CA ALA A 28 -6.55 -15.95 6.83
C ALA A 28 -5.23 -15.49 7.45
N ASN A 29 -4.82 -14.26 7.14
CA ASN A 29 -3.64 -13.65 7.74
C ASN A 29 -4.10 -13.06 9.07
N LEU A 30 -3.99 -13.84 10.14
CA LEU A 30 -4.26 -13.41 11.52
C LEU A 30 -3.31 -12.24 11.84
N GLY A 31 -3.82 -11.01 11.73
CA GLY A 31 -3.05 -9.78 11.96
C GLY A 31 -2.91 -8.86 10.74
N ALA A 32 -3.46 -9.19 9.58
CA ALA A 32 -3.53 -8.24 8.47
C ALA A 32 -4.49 -7.09 8.81
N PRO A 33 -4.06 -5.83 8.71
CA PRO A 33 -4.97 -4.71 8.91
C PRO A 33 -5.98 -4.62 7.76
N ASP A 34 -7.20 -4.20 8.07
CA ASP A 34 -8.18 -3.80 7.06
C ASP A 34 -7.98 -2.31 6.75
N LEU A 35 -7.28 -2.02 5.66
CA LEU A 35 -6.98 -0.66 5.23
C LEU A 35 -8.15 0.00 4.46
N THR A 36 -9.28 -0.68 4.34
CA THR A 36 -10.54 -0.06 3.91
C THR A 36 -11.26 0.63 5.07
N GLN A 37 -10.89 0.30 6.32
CA GLN A 37 -11.53 0.79 7.54
C GLN A 37 -10.63 1.74 8.35
N ARG A 38 -9.33 1.67 8.18
CA ARG A 38 -8.36 2.51 8.89
C ARG A 38 -7.07 2.64 8.07
N PRO A 39 -6.28 3.71 8.27
CA PRO A 39 -4.99 3.82 7.60
C PRO A 39 -3.98 2.78 8.11
N PRO A 40 -2.91 2.52 7.35
CA PRO A 40 -1.73 1.83 7.86
C PRO A 40 -1.06 2.66 8.95
N ARG A 41 -0.12 2.08 9.67
CA ARG A 41 0.67 2.82 10.69
C ARG A 41 1.30 4.08 10.09
N SER A 42 1.50 5.09 10.95
CA SER A 42 2.15 6.35 10.58
C SER A 42 3.47 6.10 9.84
N PRO A 43 3.82 6.91 8.83
CA PRO A 43 5.12 6.82 8.17
C PRO A 43 6.30 7.02 9.13
N ARG A 44 6.07 7.71 10.27
CA ARG A 44 7.06 7.93 11.32
C ARG A 44 7.19 6.79 12.31
N SER A 45 6.27 5.82 12.30
CA SER A 45 6.38 4.61 13.13
C SER A 45 7.64 3.83 12.76
N ARG A 46 8.33 3.30 13.78
CA ARG A 46 9.61 2.60 13.60
C ARG A 46 9.53 1.15 14.02
N LEU A 47 10.28 0.33 13.31
CA LEU A 47 10.53 -1.07 13.65
C LEU A 47 12.02 -1.35 13.43
N GLY A 48 12.74 -1.73 14.50
CA GLY A 48 14.19 -1.90 14.45
C GLY A 48 14.95 -0.63 14.08
N GLY A 49 14.38 0.56 14.36
CA GLY A 49 14.92 1.86 13.99
C GLY A 49 14.47 2.36 12.60
N TYR A 50 13.94 1.51 11.73
CA TYR A 50 13.52 1.88 10.38
C TYR A 50 12.16 2.59 10.38
N ALA A 51 12.12 3.86 9.99
CA ALA A 51 10.90 4.57 9.61
C ALA A 51 10.30 3.92 8.33
N LEU A 52 9.02 4.14 8.07
CA LEU A 52 8.27 3.57 6.95
C LEU A 52 8.06 2.05 7.01
N LEU A 53 8.95 1.28 7.67
CA LEU A 53 8.87 -0.18 7.68
C LEU A 53 7.53 -0.69 8.21
N PRO A 54 7.01 -0.25 9.37
CA PRO A 54 5.72 -0.70 9.85
C PRO A 54 4.58 -0.44 8.85
N ARG A 55 4.56 0.75 8.24
CA ARG A 55 3.56 1.14 7.24
C ARG A 55 3.61 0.23 6.00
N MET A 56 4.81 -0.04 5.49
CA MET A 56 5.01 -0.94 4.35
C MET A 56 4.55 -2.36 4.67
N LEU A 57 4.86 -2.88 5.86
CA LEU A 57 4.43 -4.22 6.29
C LEU A 57 2.89 -4.31 6.40
N ASP A 58 2.23 -3.27 6.91
CA ASP A 58 0.77 -3.21 6.97
C ASP A 58 0.16 -3.28 5.57
N LYS A 59 0.67 -2.50 4.63
CA LYS A 59 0.23 -2.53 3.22
C LYS A 59 0.47 -3.88 2.57
N GLY A 60 1.62 -4.49 2.80
CA GLY A 60 1.94 -5.82 2.29
C GLY A 60 0.98 -6.90 2.82
N ARG A 61 0.69 -6.90 4.11
CA ARG A 61 -0.27 -7.83 4.73
C ARG A 61 -1.69 -7.61 4.21
N ALA A 62 -2.12 -6.35 4.12
CA ALA A 62 -3.44 -5.98 3.59
C ALA A 62 -3.59 -6.39 2.11
N THR A 63 -2.54 -6.21 1.30
CA THR A 63 -2.51 -6.66 -0.09
C THR A 63 -2.70 -8.19 -0.18
N LEU A 64 -2.00 -8.95 0.66
CA LEU A 64 -2.16 -10.42 0.71
C LEU A 64 -3.56 -10.85 1.17
N ALA A 65 -4.20 -10.06 2.03
CA ALA A 65 -5.55 -10.31 2.53
C ALA A 65 -6.65 -9.78 1.61
N GLY A 66 -6.33 -8.95 0.61
CA GLY A 66 -7.29 -8.26 -0.25
C GLY A 66 -8.08 -7.15 0.47
N THR A 67 -7.48 -6.54 1.49
CA THR A 67 -8.07 -5.48 2.33
C THR A 67 -7.24 -4.19 2.29
N ASN A 68 -6.47 -3.99 1.21
CA ASN A 68 -5.56 -2.85 1.09
C ASN A 68 -6.26 -1.52 0.72
N GLY A 69 -7.53 -1.53 0.29
CA GLY A 69 -8.22 -0.32 -0.14
C GLY A 69 -7.42 0.43 -1.22
N GLU A 70 -7.23 1.72 -1.05
CA GLU A 70 -6.46 2.58 -1.95
C GLU A 70 -4.93 2.50 -1.71
N TYR A 71 -4.47 1.76 -0.70
CA TYR A 71 -3.06 1.64 -0.38
C TYR A 71 -2.38 0.56 -1.23
N HIS A 72 -1.17 0.88 -1.72
CA HIS A 72 -0.40 -0.02 -2.57
C HIS A 72 0.91 -0.39 -1.90
N PHE A 73 1.17 -1.70 -1.79
CA PHE A 73 2.50 -2.21 -1.45
C PHE A 73 3.45 -1.98 -2.63
N ASN A 74 4.72 -1.73 -2.32
CA ASN A 74 5.76 -1.45 -3.33
C ASN A 74 5.52 -0.12 -4.08
N CYS A 75 4.87 0.87 -3.45
CA CYS A 75 4.72 2.22 -4.00
C CYS A 75 6.05 3.01 -3.93
N PRO A 76 6.15 4.19 -4.56
CA PRO A 76 7.37 5.00 -4.53
C PRO A 76 7.90 5.29 -3.11
N VAL A 77 7.00 5.46 -2.11
CA VAL A 77 7.41 5.65 -0.72
C VAL A 77 8.06 4.39 -0.14
N ASP A 78 7.54 3.20 -0.46
CA ASP A 78 8.13 1.94 0.00
C ASP A 78 9.50 1.67 -0.64
N GLN A 79 9.71 2.17 -1.87
CA GLN A 79 10.99 2.02 -2.57
C GLN A 79 12.15 2.69 -1.82
N HIS A 80 11.89 3.73 -1.02
CA HIS A 80 12.95 4.34 -0.22
C HIS A 80 13.54 3.35 0.77
N ILE A 81 12.70 2.62 1.52
CA ILE A 81 13.22 1.65 2.48
C ILE A 81 13.70 0.37 1.79
N LEU A 82 13.00 -0.12 0.76
CA LEU A 82 13.43 -1.31 0.02
C LEU A 82 14.81 -1.13 -0.60
N SER A 83 15.08 0.04 -1.19
CA SER A 83 16.39 0.39 -1.74
C SER A 83 17.44 0.54 -0.64
N PHE A 84 17.09 1.18 0.49
CA PHE A 84 18.01 1.37 1.61
C PHE A 84 18.50 0.03 2.16
N ILE A 85 17.60 -0.93 2.39
CA ILE A 85 17.97 -2.27 2.88
C ILE A 85 18.40 -3.24 1.77
N GLY A 86 18.16 -2.93 0.51
CA GLY A 86 18.49 -3.78 -0.65
C GLY A 86 17.69 -5.09 -0.68
N ILE A 87 16.39 -5.04 -0.38
CA ILE A 87 15.48 -6.18 -0.44
C ILE A 87 14.51 -6.03 -1.60
N GLU A 88 14.36 -7.08 -2.39
CA GLU A 88 13.36 -7.15 -3.45
C GLU A 88 11.94 -7.26 -2.84
N PRO A 89 10.97 -6.45 -3.31
CA PRO A 89 9.62 -6.41 -2.75
C PRO A 89 8.92 -7.77 -2.78
N GLU A 90 9.12 -8.56 -3.83
CA GLU A 90 8.51 -9.88 -3.99
C GLU A 90 9.00 -10.87 -2.92
N LYS A 91 10.28 -10.77 -2.52
CA LYS A 91 10.86 -11.60 -1.45
C LYS A 91 10.26 -11.24 -0.10
N LEU A 92 10.12 -9.94 0.18
CA LEU A 92 9.47 -9.48 1.41
C LEU A 92 8.00 -9.91 1.46
N LEU A 93 7.29 -9.77 0.35
CA LEU A 93 5.88 -10.18 0.27
C LEU A 93 5.72 -11.69 0.48
N ALA A 94 6.65 -12.51 -0.04
CA ALA A 94 6.68 -13.96 0.19
C ALA A 94 6.90 -14.31 1.67
N GLU A 95 7.72 -13.54 2.39
CA GLU A 95 7.90 -13.74 3.84
C GLU A 95 6.65 -13.33 4.64
N LEU A 96 6.00 -12.23 4.29
CA LEU A 96 4.74 -11.79 4.88
C LEU A 96 3.63 -12.84 4.69
N LYS A 97 3.60 -13.49 3.52
CA LYS A 97 2.64 -14.57 3.21
C LYS A 97 2.75 -15.77 4.15
N LYS A 98 3.90 -15.98 4.79
CA LYS A 98 4.10 -17.05 5.78
C LYS A 98 3.43 -16.74 7.12
N GLY A 99 2.81 -15.57 7.31
CA GLY A 99 2.13 -15.17 8.53
C GLY A 99 3.06 -14.64 9.62
N LYS A 100 4.29 -14.31 9.28
CA LYS A 100 5.29 -13.80 10.23
C LYS A 100 4.87 -12.46 10.85
N GLY A 101 5.11 -12.32 12.16
CA GLY A 101 4.95 -11.07 12.89
C GLY A 101 6.08 -10.07 12.60
N ASP A 102 5.93 -8.85 13.13
CA ASP A 102 6.89 -7.76 12.89
C ASP A 102 8.31 -8.10 13.33
N GLY A 103 8.47 -8.74 14.50
CA GLY A 103 9.79 -9.16 15.01
C GLY A 103 10.46 -10.17 14.09
N GLU A 104 9.73 -11.20 13.65
CA GLU A 104 10.25 -12.24 12.75
C GLU A 104 10.59 -11.67 11.36
N ILE A 105 9.82 -10.69 10.88
CA ILE A 105 10.14 -9.99 9.63
C ILE A 105 11.38 -9.13 9.80
N LEU A 106 11.53 -8.43 10.93
CA LEU A 106 12.74 -7.65 11.21
C LEU A 106 13.99 -8.53 11.27
N GLU A 107 13.94 -9.65 11.96
CA GLU A 107 15.03 -10.64 12.00
C GLU A 107 15.37 -11.15 10.58
N TRP A 108 14.34 -11.44 9.79
CA TRP A 108 14.54 -11.88 8.41
C TRP A 108 15.19 -10.76 7.56
N ILE A 109 14.75 -9.51 7.69
CA ILE A 109 15.37 -8.35 7.02
C ILE A 109 16.85 -8.25 7.41
N GLN A 110 17.15 -8.28 8.72
CA GLN A 110 18.52 -8.20 9.23
C GLN A 110 19.42 -9.32 8.66
N ALA A 111 18.87 -10.52 8.48
CA ALA A 111 19.59 -11.65 7.91
C ALA A 111 19.82 -11.53 6.39
N ASN A 112 18.84 -11.02 5.64
CA ASN A 112 18.78 -11.11 4.18
C ASN A 112 19.01 -9.78 3.44
N ALA A 113 19.06 -8.65 4.15
CA ALA A 113 19.36 -7.35 3.55
C ALA A 113 20.72 -7.37 2.84
N LYS A 114 20.76 -6.88 1.59
CA LYS A 114 22.01 -6.73 0.83
C LYS A 114 22.88 -5.62 1.44
N HIS A 115 22.24 -4.57 1.94
CA HIS A 115 22.90 -3.44 2.57
C HIS A 115 22.76 -3.57 4.09
N LYS A 116 23.88 -3.74 4.76
CA LYS A 116 23.95 -3.81 6.22
C LYS A 116 24.25 -2.41 6.76
N HIS A 117 23.49 -1.99 7.71
CA HIS A 117 23.62 -0.66 8.31
C HIS A 117 23.85 -0.78 9.81
N GLU A 118 24.71 0.08 10.31
CA GLU A 118 24.88 0.25 11.75
C GLU A 118 23.62 0.94 12.33
N PRO A 119 23.32 0.75 13.62
CA PRO A 119 22.15 1.36 14.23
C PRO A 119 22.05 2.89 14.04
N TRP A 120 23.18 3.59 14.07
CA TRP A 120 23.20 5.05 13.87
C TRP A 120 22.92 5.46 12.42
N GLU A 121 23.31 4.66 11.41
CA GLU A 121 22.99 4.90 9.99
C GLU A 121 21.49 4.75 9.76
N THR A 122 20.91 3.68 10.32
CA THR A 122 19.45 3.45 10.29
C THR A 122 18.70 4.61 10.94
N GLN A 123 19.19 5.10 12.09
CA GLN A 123 18.61 6.24 12.78
C GLN A 123 18.67 7.51 11.91
N GLN A 124 19.84 7.85 11.38
CA GLN A 124 20.02 9.04 10.55
C GLN A 124 19.16 9.01 9.28
N TRP A 125 19.11 7.86 8.61
CA TRP A 125 18.25 7.68 7.44
C TRP A 125 16.79 7.88 7.80
N SER A 126 16.34 7.29 8.90
CA SER A 126 14.96 7.42 9.36
C SER A 126 14.61 8.85 9.78
N ASP A 127 15.52 9.55 10.44
CA ASP A 127 15.36 10.97 10.80
C ASP A 127 15.32 11.87 9.56
N TYR A 128 16.07 11.52 8.51
CA TYR A 128 15.98 12.17 7.22
C TYR A 128 14.61 11.93 6.57
N MET A 129 14.12 10.68 6.55
CA MET A 129 12.81 10.36 5.98
C MET A 129 11.65 11.06 6.69
N ASP A 130 11.72 11.20 8.01
CA ASP A 130 10.71 11.93 8.80
C ASP A 130 10.64 13.43 8.44
N ARG A 131 11.77 14.01 8.04
CA ARG A 131 11.93 15.45 7.74
C ARG A 131 12.02 15.77 6.25
N ARG A 132 12.05 14.75 5.41
CA ARG A 132 12.17 14.93 3.96
C ARG A 132 10.98 15.73 3.43
N GLY A 133 11.26 16.94 2.95
CA GLY A 133 10.32 17.78 2.20
C GLY A 133 10.32 17.43 0.71
N PRO A 134 9.57 18.18 -0.11
CA PRO A 134 9.70 18.13 -1.56
C PRO A 134 11.11 18.53 -1.96
N ASP A 135 11.63 17.89 -3.02
CA ASP A 135 12.95 18.19 -3.54
C ASP A 135 12.98 19.61 -4.15
N SER A 136 14.17 20.10 -4.44
CA SER A 136 14.37 21.51 -4.82
C SER A 136 13.93 21.83 -6.26
N ASP A 137 13.43 20.84 -7.02
CA ASP A 137 12.93 21.10 -8.37
C ASP A 137 11.50 21.65 -8.36
N ALA A 138 11.20 22.48 -9.34
CA ALA A 138 9.93 23.20 -9.41
C ALA A 138 8.71 22.27 -9.58
N GLU A 139 8.88 21.16 -10.28
CA GLU A 139 7.81 20.20 -10.55
C GLU A 139 7.38 19.50 -9.26
N THR A 140 8.34 19.00 -8.47
CA THR A 140 8.08 18.35 -7.18
C THR A 140 7.48 19.31 -6.17
N LEU A 141 7.97 20.57 -6.13
CA LEU A 141 7.41 21.63 -5.28
C LEU A 141 5.96 21.93 -5.64
N GLN A 142 5.66 22.09 -6.93
CA GLN A 142 4.30 22.34 -7.41
C GLN A 142 3.38 21.17 -7.10
N PHE A 143 3.80 19.94 -7.39
CA PHE A 143 3.03 18.73 -7.08
C PHE A 143 2.70 18.64 -5.59
N PHE A 144 3.67 18.88 -4.72
CA PHE A 144 3.46 18.87 -3.27
C PHE A 144 2.43 19.92 -2.84
N ALA A 145 2.56 21.15 -3.32
CA ALA A 145 1.64 22.24 -2.99
C ALA A 145 0.20 21.93 -3.46
N GLU A 146 0.05 21.44 -4.68
CA GLU A 146 -1.26 21.04 -5.23
C GLU A 146 -1.87 19.88 -4.46
N TYR A 147 -1.06 18.92 -4.03
CA TYR A 147 -1.53 17.78 -3.26
C TYR A 147 -2.01 18.19 -1.87
N VAL A 148 -1.24 19.02 -1.16
CA VAL A 148 -1.67 19.59 0.13
C VAL A 148 -2.96 20.39 -0.04
N ALA A 149 -3.09 21.24 -1.07
CA ALA A 149 -4.27 22.05 -1.31
C ALA A 149 -5.55 21.23 -1.61
N LYS A 150 -5.40 20.00 -2.12
CA LYS A 150 -6.53 19.07 -2.28
C LYS A 150 -7.01 18.50 -0.94
N LEU A 151 -6.10 18.27 0.00
CA LEU A 151 -6.37 17.69 1.31
C LEU A 151 -6.88 18.72 2.31
N SER A 152 -6.29 19.93 2.32
CA SER A 152 -6.69 21.01 3.21
C SER A 152 -6.40 22.37 2.59
N LYS A 153 -7.28 23.34 2.88
CA LYS A 153 -7.11 24.74 2.48
C LYS A 153 -6.61 25.61 3.63
N THR A 154 -6.43 25.05 4.81
CA THR A 154 -6.15 25.79 6.06
C THR A 154 -4.83 25.35 6.72
N ARG A 155 -4.28 24.20 6.34
CA ARG A 155 -3.07 23.64 6.94
C ARG A 155 -1.82 24.19 6.25
N GLU A 156 -1.18 25.16 6.89
CA GLU A 156 0.06 25.78 6.42
C GLU A 156 1.32 25.13 7.02
N ASP A 157 1.12 24.21 7.95
CA ASP A 157 2.17 23.51 8.69
C ASP A 157 2.68 22.23 8.00
N ILE A 158 2.03 21.80 6.92
CA ILE A 158 2.39 20.61 6.14
C ILE A 158 3.63 20.92 5.29
N LYS A 159 4.76 20.32 5.63
CA LYS A 159 6.07 20.63 5.00
C LYS A 159 6.86 19.42 4.56
N THR A 160 6.52 18.24 5.05
CA THR A 160 7.23 17.00 4.76
C THR A 160 6.33 15.99 4.08
N TRP A 161 6.90 15.03 3.37
CA TRP A 161 6.14 13.91 2.81
C TRP A 161 5.45 13.07 3.88
N ALA A 162 6.06 12.97 5.08
CA ALA A 162 5.44 12.30 6.20
C ALA A 162 4.19 13.05 6.70
N ASP A 163 4.22 14.39 6.76
CA ASP A 163 3.05 15.21 7.11
C ASP A 163 1.92 15.02 6.10
N VAL A 164 2.24 15.01 4.79
CA VAL A 164 1.25 14.79 3.72
C VAL A 164 0.59 13.43 3.86
N LEU A 165 1.38 12.36 4.07
CA LEU A 165 0.82 11.01 4.24
C LEU A 165 -0.10 10.90 5.46
N GLU A 166 0.25 11.56 6.58
CA GLU A 166 -0.59 11.59 7.78
C GLU A 166 -1.86 12.44 7.57
N LEU A 167 -1.76 13.55 6.85
CA LEU A 167 -2.91 14.37 6.49
C LEU A 167 -3.86 13.63 5.54
N ASP A 168 -3.33 12.95 4.53
CA ASP A 168 -4.10 12.15 3.59
C ASP A 168 -4.84 11.00 4.31
N ASP A 169 -4.13 10.27 5.17
CA ASP A 169 -4.72 9.24 6.03
C ASP A 169 -5.88 9.81 6.87
N PHE A 170 -5.68 10.98 7.50
CA PHE A 170 -6.70 11.62 8.33
C PHE A 170 -7.95 12.01 7.53
N VAL A 171 -7.77 12.65 6.38
CA VAL A 171 -8.88 13.10 5.53
C VAL A 171 -9.61 11.92 4.90
N SER A 172 -8.88 10.90 4.43
CA SER A 172 -9.45 9.70 3.79
C SER A 172 -10.37 8.90 4.71
N PHE A 173 -10.17 9.00 6.03
CA PHE A 173 -11.03 8.35 7.03
C PHE A 173 -11.97 9.31 7.76
N GLY A 174 -12.37 10.40 7.09
CA GLY A 174 -13.43 11.30 7.52
C GLY A 174 -12.98 12.45 8.44
N GLY A 175 -11.69 12.64 8.61
CA GLY A 175 -11.13 13.81 9.28
C GLY A 175 -11.38 15.09 8.47
N LYS A 176 -11.50 16.22 9.16
CA LYS A 176 -11.63 17.55 8.54
C LYS A 176 -10.37 18.35 8.85
N ALA A 177 -9.72 18.82 7.82
CA ALA A 177 -8.46 19.58 7.92
C ALA A 177 -8.54 20.91 7.19
#